data_d95c49391dcc2497b00ab3c7cc44283b
#
_entry.id   d95c49391dcc2497b00ab3c7cc44283b
#
_cell.length_a   1.000
_cell.length_b   1.000
_cell.length_c   1.000
_cell.angle_alpha   90.00
_cell.angle_beta   90.00
_cell.angle_gamma   90.00
#
_symmetry.space_group_name_H-M   'P 1'
#
loop_
_entity.id
_entity.type
_entity.pdbx_description
1 polymer ?
#
loop_
_entity_poly.entity_id
_entity_poly.type
_entity_poly.pdbx_seq_one_letter_code
_entity_poly.pdbx_strand_id
1 'polypeptide(L)'
;MLLSEDHLAVQDAVRTFVQAEIAPHAAAWDKAHTFPKDALRGLAELGCYGVAVPAELGGAGLDYLALALILEEIAAGCGATSTIVSVNNCPVCSILLAWG
;
A
#
# COMPACT_ATOMS: atom_id res chain seq x y z
N MET A 1 -3.41 -11.95 -18.61
CA MET A 1 -3.29 -12.33 -17.20
C MET A 1 -4.65 -12.13 -16.51
N LEU A 2 -5.10 -13.13 -15.78
CA LEU A 2 -6.35 -13.04 -15.03
C LEU A 2 -6.07 -12.72 -13.58
N LEU A 3 -6.80 -11.74 -13.02
CA LEU A 3 -6.74 -11.40 -11.62
C LEU A 3 -7.63 -12.37 -10.84
N SER A 4 -7.12 -12.87 -9.70
CA SER A 4 -7.92 -13.72 -8.81
C SER A 4 -8.97 -12.88 -8.06
N GLU A 5 -9.91 -13.57 -7.41
CA GLU A 5 -10.88 -12.89 -6.55
C GLU A 5 -10.20 -12.15 -5.42
N ASP A 6 -9.11 -12.71 -4.87
CA ASP A 6 -8.33 -12.06 -3.82
C ASP A 6 -7.67 -10.78 -4.33
N HIS A 7 -7.11 -10.79 -5.56
CA HIS A 7 -6.55 -9.59 -6.18
C HIS A 7 -7.60 -8.50 -6.33
N LEU A 8 -8.78 -8.85 -6.82
CA LEU A 8 -9.86 -7.89 -7.03
C LEU A 8 -10.39 -7.35 -5.71
N ALA A 9 -10.50 -8.19 -4.68
CA ALA A 9 -10.96 -7.78 -3.36
C ALA A 9 -9.98 -6.79 -2.71
N VAL A 10 -8.68 -7.06 -2.78
CA VAL A 10 -7.64 -6.18 -2.26
C VAL A 10 -7.63 -4.87 -3.01
N GLN A 11 -7.69 -4.91 -4.34
CA GLN A 11 -7.74 -3.71 -5.17
C GLN A 11 -8.92 -2.82 -4.79
N ASP A 12 -10.10 -3.41 -4.64
CA ASP A 12 -11.31 -2.67 -4.30
C ASP A 12 -11.23 -2.05 -2.90
N ALA A 13 -10.73 -2.79 -1.93
CA ALA A 13 -10.58 -2.30 -0.57
C ALA A 13 -9.61 -1.11 -0.50
N VAL A 14 -8.48 -1.20 -1.17
CA VAL A 14 -7.49 -0.12 -1.22
C VAL A 14 -8.03 1.08 -1.99
N ARG A 15 -8.69 0.85 -3.12
CA ARG A 15 -9.32 1.92 -3.89
C ARG A 15 -10.33 2.71 -3.06
N THR A 16 -11.20 2.00 -2.34
CA THR A 16 -12.20 2.63 -1.48
C THR A 16 -11.56 3.49 -0.42
N PHE A 17 -10.53 2.96 0.25
CA PHE A 17 -9.80 3.70 1.27
C PHE A 17 -9.11 4.94 0.69
N VAL A 18 -8.42 4.80 -0.43
CA VAL A 18 -7.69 5.89 -1.08
C VAL A 18 -8.62 7.00 -1.51
N GLN A 19 -9.75 6.65 -2.11
CA GLN A 19 -10.73 7.64 -2.57
C GLN A 19 -11.35 8.41 -1.41
N ALA A 20 -11.52 7.77 -0.27
CA ALA A 20 -12.14 8.40 0.91
C ALA A 20 -11.14 9.18 1.77
N GLU A 21 -9.93 8.63 1.99
CA GLU A 21 -9.02 9.12 3.02
C GLU A 21 -7.73 9.73 2.49
N ILE A 22 -7.38 9.53 1.24
CA ILE A 22 -6.12 10.02 0.67
C ILE A 22 -6.33 11.04 -0.44
N ALA A 23 -7.05 10.67 -1.49
CA ALA A 23 -7.22 11.52 -2.66
C ALA A 23 -7.76 12.92 -2.34
N PRO A 24 -8.75 13.08 -1.44
CA PRO A 24 -9.28 14.41 -1.12
C PRO A 24 -8.28 15.33 -0.42
N HIS A 25 -7.24 14.77 0.19
CA HIS A 25 -6.28 15.51 1.01
C HIS A 25 -4.90 15.67 0.36
N ALA A 26 -4.62 14.97 -0.75
CA ALA A 26 -3.29 14.90 -1.34
C ALA A 26 -2.71 16.27 -1.69
N ALA A 27 -3.49 17.14 -2.32
CA ALA A 27 -3.03 18.48 -2.71
C ALA A 27 -2.71 19.35 -1.49
N ALA A 28 -3.54 19.26 -0.44
CA ALA A 28 -3.32 20.02 0.79
C ALA A 28 -2.06 19.53 1.52
N TRP A 29 -1.82 18.22 1.55
CA TRP A 29 -0.61 17.66 2.16
C TRP A 29 0.65 18.12 1.43
N ASP A 30 0.62 18.11 0.10
CA ASP A 30 1.75 18.56 -0.71
C ASP A 30 2.05 20.03 -0.46
N LYS A 31 1.02 20.88 -0.48
CA LYS A 31 1.16 22.32 -0.27
C LYS A 31 1.69 22.66 1.13
N ALA A 32 1.24 21.94 2.14
CA ALA A 32 1.61 22.19 3.55
C ALA A 32 2.85 21.38 3.97
N HIS A 33 3.42 20.55 3.11
CA HIS A 33 4.52 19.64 3.44
C HIS A 33 4.16 18.70 4.60
N THR A 34 2.90 18.24 4.65
CA THR A 34 2.40 17.40 5.72
C THR A 34 2.72 15.94 5.46
N PHE A 35 3.25 15.24 6.48
CA PHE A 35 3.42 13.79 6.44
C PHE A 35 2.06 13.13 6.76
N PRO A 36 1.52 12.27 5.87
CA PRO A 36 0.15 11.73 6.03
C PRO A 36 0.10 10.56 7.01
N LYS A 37 0.41 10.80 8.28
CA LYS A 37 0.56 9.78 9.30
C LYS A 37 -0.69 8.92 9.52
N ASP A 38 -1.85 9.55 9.60
CA ASP A 38 -3.10 8.83 9.85
C ASP A 38 -3.52 7.98 8.65
N ALA A 39 -3.34 8.51 7.44
CA ALA A 39 -3.61 7.75 6.21
C ALA A 39 -2.68 6.54 6.09
N LEU A 40 -1.40 6.71 6.44
CA LEU A 40 -0.45 5.60 6.44
C LEU A 40 -0.82 4.54 7.47
N ARG A 41 -1.33 4.95 8.64
CA ARG A 41 -1.82 3.99 9.64
C ARG A 41 -3.00 3.19 9.11
N GLY A 42 -3.93 3.84 8.42
CA GLY A 42 -5.06 3.15 7.79
C GLY A 42 -4.61 2.14 6.74
N LEU A 43 -3.62 2.49 5.92
CA LEU A 43 -3.05 1.57 4.95
C LEU A 43 -2.35 0.40 5.63
N ALA A 44 -1.70 0.63 6.77
CA ALA A 44 -1.08 -0.44 7.55
C ALA A 44 -2.14 -1.44 8.06
N GLU A 45 -3.28 -0.95 8.51
CA GLU A 45 -4.40 -1.80 8.96
C GLU A 45 -4.96 -2.65 7.82
N LEU A 46 -4.86 -2.17 6.58
CA LEU A 46 -5.27 -2.94 5.40
C LEU A 46 -4.20 -3.94 4.93
N GLY A 47 -3.05 -4.00 5.60
CA GLY A 47 -1.97 -4.91 5.25
C GLY A 47 -1.06 -4.43 4.13
N CYS A 48 -1.10 -3.14 3.79
CA CYS A 48 -0.35 -2.61 2.65
C CYS A 48 1.15 -2.49 2.88
N TYR A 49 1.65 -2.61 4.10
CA TYR A 49 3.07 -2.47 4.40
C TYR A 49 3.87 -3.75 4.30
N GLY A 50 3.22 -4.89 4.31
CA GLY A 50 3.90 -6.17 4.19
C GLY A 50 3.12 -7.09 3.26
N VAL A 51 2.84 -6.65 2.04
CA VAL A 51 1.95 -7.35 1.11
C VAL A 51 2.47 -8.75 0.80
N ALA A 52 3.74 -8.89 0.45
CA ALA A 52 4.34 -10.17 0.10
C ALA A 52 5.06 -10.85 1.27
N VAL A 53 4.95 -10.31 2.47
CA VAL A 53 5.49 -10.94 3.68
C VAL A 53 4.58 -12.11 4.08
N PRO A 54 5.14 -13.30 4.39
CA PRO A 54 4.32 -14.43 4.80
C PRO A 54 3.43 -14.13 6.01
N ALA A 55 2.24 -14.70 6.02
CA ALA A 55 1.27 -14.47 7.10
C ALA A 55 1.81 -14.87 8.47
N GLU A 56 2.63 -15.93 8.53
CA GLU A 56 3.27 -16.40 9.78
C GLU A 56 4.23 -15.38 10.37
N LEU A 57 4.71 -14.43 9.57
CA LEU A 57 5.57 -13.34 10.04
C LEU A 57 4.79 -12.04 10.23
N GLY A 58 3.47 -12.09 10.20
CA GLY A 58 2.61 -10.95 10.41
C GLY A 58 2.27 -10.16 9.15
N GLY A 59 2.65 -10.66 7.97
CA GLY A 59 2.36 -10.01 6.70
C GLY A 59 1.01 -10.41 6.11
N ALA A 60 0.68 -9.86 4.96
CA ALA A 60 -0.57 -10.13 4.27
C ALA A 60 -0.55 -11.46 3.51
N GLY A 61 0.63 -12.00 3.24
CA GLY A 61 0.75 -13.28 2.54
C GLY A 61 0.29 -13.28 1.09
N LEU A 62 0.33 -12.12 0.45
CA LEU A 62 -0.08 -11.94 -0.94
C LEU A 62 1.13 -11.96 -1.87
N ASP A 63 0.92 -11.77 -3.16
CA ASP A 63 1.97 -11.81 -4.17
C ASP A 63 2.35 -10.40 -4.67
N TYR A 64 3.35 -10.34 -5.55
CA TYR A 64 3.79 -9.06 -6.12
C TYR A 64 2.78 -8.44 -7.09
N LEU A 65 1.90 -9.25 -7.69
CA LEU A 65 0.81 -8.70 -8.50
C LEU A 65 -0.15 -7.91 -7.61
N ALA A 66 -0.48 -8.44 -6.43
CA ALA A 66 -1.29 -7.72 -5.45
C ALA A 66 -0.61 -6.42 -5.03
N LEU A 67 0.71 -6.45 -4.80
CA LEU A 67 1.47 -5.26 -4.46
C LEU A 67 1.38 -4.20 -5.57
N ALA A 68 1.52 -4.61 -6.82
CA ALA A 68 1.41 -3.69 -7.95
C ALA A 68 0.03 -3.03 -8.03
N LEU A 69 -1.03 -3.80 -7.82
CA LEU A 69 -2.39 -3.27 -7.82
C LEU A 69 -2.61 -2.28 -6.68
N ILE A 70 -2.10 -2.59 -5.49
CA ILE A 70 -2.19 -1.71 -4.32
C ILE A 70 -1.48 -0.38 -4.59
N LEU A 71 -0.26 -0.45 -5.09
CA LEU A 71 0.53 0.76 -5.39
C LEU A 71 -0.11 1.61 -6.47
N GLU A 72 -0.69 0.98 -7.49
CA GLU A 72 -1.41 1.68 -8.54
C GLU A 72 -2.59 2.47 -7.99
N GLU A 73 -3.38 1.85 -7.12
CA GLU A 73 -4.54 2.52 -6.51
C GLU A 73 -4.12 3.67 -5.59
N ILE A 74 -3.05 3.49 -4.80
CA ILE A 74 -2.54 4.55 -3.94
C ILE A 74 -2.00 5.71 -4.80
N ALA A 75 -1.25 5.40 -5.84
CA ALA A 75 -0.67 6.41 -6.72
C ALA A 75 -1.72 7.24 -7.44
N ALA A 76 -2.86 6.64 -7.77
CA ALA A 76 -3.97 7.37 -8.38
C ALA A 76 -4.51 8.46 -7.45
N GLY A 77 -4.42 8.27 -6.13
CA GLY A 77 -4.83 9.28 -5.15
C GLY A 77 -3.69 10.20 -4.73
N CYS A 78 -2.50 9.65 -4.52
CA CYS A 78 -1.33 10.41 -4.05
C CYS A 78 -0.04 9.66 -4.36
N GLY A 79 0.73 10.18 -5.32
CA GLY A 79 1.99 9.56 -5.74
C GLY A 79 3.02 9.49 -4.61
N ALA A 80 3.12 10.52 -3.78
CA ALA A 80 4.07 10.55 -2.67
C ALA A 80 3.76 9.44 -1.64
N THR A 81 2.49 9.23 -1.31
CA THR A 81 2.07 8.16 -0.40
C THR A 81 2.40 6.80 -0.98
N SER A 82 2.19 6.61 -2.28
CA SER A 82 2.55 5.36 -2.97
C SER A 82 4.05 5.07 -2.86
N THR A 83 4.90 6.08 -2.99
CA THR A 83 6.34 5.93 -2.85
C THR A 83 6.72 5.45 -1.46
N ILE A 84 6.11 5.99 -0.40
CA ILE A 84 6.35 5.57 0.99
C ILE A 84 6.03 4.08 1.15
N VAL A 85 4.87 3.65 0.70
CA VAL A 85 4.44 2.25 0.80
C VAL A 85 5.32 1.33 -0.04
N SER A 86 5.70 1.77 -1.25
CA SER A 86 6.55 1.00 -2.16
C SER A 86 7.92 0.72 -1.53
N VAL A 87 8.56 1.72 -0.96
CA VAL A 87 9.89 1.58 -0.35
C VAL A 87 9.85 0.65 0.85
N ASN A 88 8.78 0.68 1.65
CA ASN A 88 8.62 -0.22 2.78
C ASN A 88 8.51 -1.69 2.34
N ASN A 89 7.75 -1.98 1.29
CA ASN A 89 7.59 -3.33 0.76
C ASN A 89 8.84 -3.82 0.03
N CYS A 90 9.39 -2.98 -0.81
CA CYS A 90 10.58 -3.24 -1.62
C CYS A 90 11.43 -1.97 -1.66
N PRO A 91 12.64 -1.93 -1.13
CA PRO A 91 13.46 -3.11 -0.76
C PRO A 91 13.42 -3.52 0.72
N VAL A 92 12.81 -2.74 1.63
CA VAL A 92 12.95 -2.99 3.07
C VAL A 92 12.50 -4.41 3.47
N CYS A 93 11.24 -4.77 3.23
CA CYS A 93 10.74 -6.09 3.56
C CYS A 93 11.48 -7.19 2.80
N SER A 94 11.79 -6.97 1.53
CA SER A 94 12.50 -7.96 0.71
C SER A 94 13.90 -8.25 1.25
N ILE A 95 14.62 -7.23 1.70
CA ILE A 95 15.95 -7.39 2.30
C ILE A 95 15.85 -8.13 3.61
N LEU A 96 14.89 -7.77 4.46
CA LEU A 96 14.71 -8.46 5.75
C LEU A 96 14.35 -9.93 5.58
N LEU A 97 13.51 -10.27 4.59
CA LEU A 97 13.15 -11.66 4.32
C LEU A 97 14.34 -12.47 3.82
N ALA A 98 15.19 -11.86 3.00
CA ALA A 98 16.35 -12.56 2.41
C ALA A 98 17.54 -12.68 3.37
N TRP A 99 17.78 -11.66 4.19
CA TRP A 99 19.02 -11.52 4.94
C TRP A 99 18.85 -11.33 6.46
N GLY A 100 17.62 -11.08 6.89
CA GLY A 100 17.32 -10.85 8.31
C GLY A 100 17.20 -12.09 9.18
#